data_8d59f34ca6ecee36332f217edea2918b
#
_entry.id   8d59f34ca6ecee36332f217edea2918b
#
_cell.length_a   1.000
_cell.length_b   1.000
_cell.length_c   1.000
_cell.angle_alpha   90.00
_cell.angle_beta   90.00
_cell.angle_gamma   90.00
#
_symmetry.space_group_name_H-M   'P 1'
#
loop_
_entity.id
_entity.type
_entity.pdbx_description
1 polymer ?
#
loop_
_entity_poly.entity_id
_entity_poly.type
_entity_poly.pdbx_seq_one_letter_code
_entity_poly.pdbx_strand_id
1 'polypeptide(L)'
;YKEKEMIIKSSKKAEVAAALATLEIGKTYSIQEIVDTIKQLCNHKTDTTKSFEMVSGNYVGATFPLNELYVDMSYQRRIRLTKIINKLKAIGGFDKDVAGAIDIAFRQMSGKHFVWDGLRRCIMVGMCGGDRITASLYTHPANLYDDECRKAEARFFKIRNADSETMSFEEIFKSRVSYEESIAIAQLKLLKECGLDVEGLNPQGTQLGGLRAFDEIYNKIPSETIINASSN
;
A
#
# COMPACT_ATOMS: atom_id res chain seq x y z
N TYR A 1 -19.93 3.01 -30.79
CA TYR A 1 -19.41 3.49 -29.50
C TYR A 1 -17.90 3.58 -29.63
N LYS A 2 -17.34 4.82 -29.77
CA LYS A 2 -15.90 5.04 -29.76
C LYS A 2 -15.43 4.95 -28.32
N GLU A 3 -14.73 3.87 -27.99
CA GLU A 3 -13.95 3.75 -26.76
C GLU A 3 -12.97 4.93 -26.69
N LYS A 4 -13.20 5.84 -25.75
CA LYS A 4 -12.15 6.81 -25.38
C LYS A 4 -11.09 6.06 -24.62
N GLU A 5 -10.05 5.61 -25.34
CA GLU A 5 -8.88 5.02 -24.75
C GLU A 5 -8.26 5.97 -23.72
N MET A 6 -8.11 5.47 -22.50
CA MET A 6 -7.29 6.09 -21.48
C MET A 6 -5.81 5.84 -21.84
N ILE A 7 -5.32 6.60 -22.85
CA ILE A 7 -3.93 6.52 -23.30
C ILE A 7 -3.11 7.44 -22.41
N ILE A 8 -2.43 6.86 -21.43
CA ILE A 8 -1.32 7.56 -20.77
C ILE A 8 -0.18 7.60 -21.80
N LYS A 9 0.14 8.78 -22.34
CA LYS A 9 1.29 8.95 -23.22
C LYS A 9 2.55 8.47 -22.49
N SER A 10 3.49 7.82 -23.19
CA SER A 10 4.65 7.13 -22.60
C SER A 10 5.50 8.03 -21.68
N SER A 11 5.66 9.31 -22.02
CA SER A 11 6.34 10.31 -21.19
C SER A 11 5.64 10.56 -19.84
N LYS A 12 4.30 10.65 -19.83
CA LYS A 12 3.52 10.83 -18.60
C LYS A 12 3.49 9.58 -17.72
N LYS A 13 3.64 8.41 -18.30
CA LYS A 13 3.71 7.16 -17.53
C LYS A 13 4.96 7.12 -16.63
N ALA A 14 6.09 7.64 -17.11
CA ALA A 14 7.30 7.78 -16.33
C ALA A 14 7.15 8.83 -15.21
N GLU A 15 6.50 9.98 -15.49
CA GLU A 15 6.21 11.03 -14.51
C GLU A 15 5.27 10.53 -13.40
N VAL A 16 4.20 9.80 -13.76
CA VAL A 16 3.30 9.18 -12.78
C VAL A 16 4.04 8.15 -11.92
N ALA A 17 4.87 7.31 -12.54
CA ALA A 17 5.67 6.35 -11.80
C ALA A 17 6.66 7.04 -10.87
N ALA A 18 7.30 8.14 -11.32
CA ALA A 18 8.20 8.94 -10.51
C ALA A 18 7.46 9.62 -9.34
N ALA A 19 6.29 10.24 -9.59
CA ALA A 19 5.51 10.88 -8.54
C ALA A 19 4.97 9.88 -7.51
N LEU A 20 4.57 8.69 -7.93
CA LEU A 20 4.18 7.61 -7.00
C LEU A 20 5.39 7.00 -6.27
N ALA A 21 6.58 7.05 -6.87
CA ALA A 21 7.82 6.65 -6.22
C ALA A 21 8.31 7.68 -5.18
N THR A 22 7.84 8.94 -5.27
CA THR A 22 8.11 9.99 -4.28
C THR A 22 7.26 9.89 -3.02
N LEU A 23 6.26 8.97 -2.98
CA LEU A 23 5.57 8.65 -1.73
C LEU A 23 6.61 8.05 -0.77
N GLU A 24 7.10 8.88 0.12
CA GLU A 24 8.17 8.51 1.04
C GLU A 24 7.73 7.42 2.00
N ILE A 25 8.58 6.44 2.18
CA ILE A 25 8.38 5.37 3.16
C ILE A 25 8.34 5.99 4.56
N GLY A 26 7.39 5.54 5.38
CA GLY A 26 7.19 6.05 6.73
C GLY A 26 6.34 7.30 6.82
N LYS A 27 5.89 7.88 5.70
CA LYS A 27 4.91 8.97 5.70
C LYS A 27 3.47 8.46 5.57
N THR A 28 2.57 9.25 6.11
CA THR A 28 1.12 9.05 6.03
C THR A 28 0.55 9.99 4.97
N TYR A 29 -0.31 9.45 4.12
CA TYR A 29 -1.01 10.20 3.07
C TYR A 29 -2.51 10.01 3.20
N SER A 30 -3.30 11.03 2.89
CA SER A 30 -4.73 10.82 2.69
C SER A 30 -4.97 10.08 1.37
N ILE A 31 -6.00 9.26 1.32
CA ILE A 31 -6.38 8.57 0.09
C ILE A 31 -6.73 9.58 -1.01
N GLN A 32 -7.37 10.69 -0.63
CA GLN A 32 -7.74 11.75 -1.57
C GLN A 32 -6.51 12.40 -2.22
N GLU A 33 -5.44 12.70 -1.45
CA GLU A 33 -4.19 13.23 -2.01
C GLU A 33 -3.58 12.30 -3.05
N ILE A 34 -3.59 10.99 -2.79
CA ILE A 34 -3.09 9.99 -3.75
C ILE A 34 -3.96 9.97 -5.01
N VAL A 35 -5.28 9.95 -4.87
CA VAL A 35 -6.23 9.96 -6.00
C VAL A 35 -6.07 11.23 -6.84
N ASP A 36 -5.98 12.39 -6.20
CA ASP A 36 -5.85 13.68 -6.90
C ASP A 36 -4.51 13.77 -7.65
N THR A 37 -3.42 13.30 -7.03
CA THR A 37 -2.11 13.20 -7.70
C THR A 37 -2.21 12.32 -8.95
N ILE A 38 -2.84 11.16 -8.86
CA ILE A 38 -3.01 10.24 -10.00
C ILE A 38 -3.88 10.90 -11.08
N LYS A 39 -4.99 11.56 -10.70
CA LYS A 39 -5.87 12.26 -11.65
C LYS A 39 -5.15 13.38 -12.38
N GLN A 40 -4.39 14.23 -11.68
CA GLN A 40 -3.61 15.31 -12.27
C GLN A 40 -2.59 14.79 -13.29
N LEU A 41 -1.87 13.73 -12.94
CA LEU A 41 -0.86 13.12 -13.80
C LEU A 41 -1.46 12.41 -15.02
N CYS A 42 -2.66 11.83 -14.88
CA CYS A 42 -3.34 11.14 -15.97
C CYS A 42 -4.08 12.08 -16.93
N ASN A 43 -4.21 13.40 -16.63
CA ASN A 43 -5.03 14.35 -17.38
C ASN A 43 -6.48 13.84 -17.58
N HIS A 44 -7.03 13.17 -16.59
CA HIS A 44 -8.41 12.75 -16.63
C HIS A 44 -9.30 13.99 -16.50
N LYS A 45 -9.82 14.45 -17.64
CA LYS A 45 -11.12 15.10 -17.61
C LYS A 45 -12.09 13.99 -17.25
N THR A 46 -12.46 13.93 -16.00
CA THR A 46 -13.58 13.13 -15.55
C THR A 46 -14.78 13.57 -16.39
N ASP A 47 -15.21 12.68 -17.26
CA ASP A 47 -16.53 12.82 -17.87
C ASP A 47 -17.52 12.54 -16.73
N THR A 48 -17.86 13.61 -15.99
CA THR A 48 -18.77 13.58 -14.85
C THR A 48 -20.19 13.13 -15.24
N THR A 49 -20.42 12.86 -16.53
CA THR A 49 -21.71 12.39 -17.05
C THR A 49 -21.91 10.88 -16.95
N LYS A 50 -20.89 10.09 -16.63
CA LYS A 50 -21.07 8.70 -16.22
C LYS A 50 -21.02 8.62 -14.71
N SER A 51 -22.12 8.95 -14.06
CA SER A 51 -22.40 8.47 -12.72
C SER A 51 -22.44 6.94 -12.80
N PHE A 52 -21.40 6.29 -12.28
CA PHE A 52 -21.52 4.88 -11.97
C PHE A 52 -22.56 4.80 -10.86
N GLU A 53 -23.78 4.36 -11.21
CA GLU A 53 -24.77 4.04 -10.22
C GLU A 53 -24.17 3.01 -9.26
N MET A 54 -23.97 3.44 -8.02
CA MET A 54 -23.61 2.53 -6.95
C MET A 54 -24.81 1.64 -6.72
N VAL A 55 -24.81 0.45 -7.28
CA VAL A 55 -25.85 -0.55 -7.03
C VAL A 55 -25.85 -0.82 -5.53
N SER A 56 -26.96 -0.51 -4.87
CA SER A 56 -27.13 -0.68 -3.43
C SER A 56 -27.40 -2.15 -3.12
N GLY A 57 -26.34 -2.94 -2.91
CA GLY A 57 -26.47 -4.22 -2.24
C GLY A 57 -26.67 -4.03 -0.74
N ASN A 58 -27.40 -4.94 -0.09
CA ASN A 58 -27.67 -4.96 1.35
C ASN A 58 -26.42 -5.28 2.20
N TYR A 59 -25.29 -4.63 1.93
CA TYR A 59 -24.07 -4.83 2.72
C TYR A 59 -24.13 -3.92 3.95
N VAL A 60 -24.23 -4.54 5.14
CA VAL A 60 -24.24 -3.84 6.44
C VAL A 60 -22.79 -3.49 6.82
N GLY A 61 -22.17 -2.64 6.05
CA GLY A 61 -20.86 -2.06 6.36
C GLY A 61 -20.99 -0.55 6.53
N ALA A 62 -20.23 0.04 7.44
CA ALA A 62 -20.13 1.48 7.50
C ALA A 62 -19.45 2.01 6.22
N THR A 63 -19.99 3.10 5.64
CA THR A 63 -19.36 3.77 4.50
C THR A 63 -18.55 4.96 4.98
N PHE A 64 -17.31 5.04 4.52
CA PHE A 64 -16.38 6.10 4.87
C PHE A 64 -16.07 6.99 3.66
N PRO A 65 -16.02 8.31 3.82
CA PRO A 65 -15.58 9.20 2.76
C PRO A 65 -14.06 9.04 2.53
N LEU A 66 -13.62 9.08 1.26
CA LEU A 66 -12.21 8.86 0.91
C LEU A 66 -11.28 9.92 1.52
N ASN A 67 -11.75 11.15 1.71
CA ASN A 67 -10.98 12.25 2.31
C ASN A 67 -10.75 12.09 3.82
N GLU A 68 -11.45 11.18 4.49
CA GLU A 68 -11.24 10.82 5.90
C GLU A 68 -10.35 9.58 6.08
N LEU A 69 -9.98 8.93 4.97
CA LEU A 69 -9.14 7.75 4.98
C LEU A 69 -7.68 8.11 4.72
N TYR A 70 -6.80 7.52 5.49
CA TYR A 70 -5.36 7.67 5.40
C TYR A 70 -4.70 6.34 5.08
N VAL A 71 -3.48 6.39 4.57
CA VAL A 71 -2.64 5.23 4.34
C VAL A 71 -1.26 5.46 4.92
N ASP A 72 -0.72 4.45 5.56
CA ASP A 72 0.65 4.44 6.07
C ASP A 72 1.54 3.63 5.12
N MET A 73 2.38 4.33 4.37
CA MET A 73 3.23 3.73 3.35
C MET A 73 4.41 2.93 3.93
N SER A 74 4.57 2.90 5.25
CA SER A 74 5.63 2.10 5.89
C SER A 74 5.44 0.59 5.68
N TYR A 75 4.20 0.11 5.61
CA TYR A 75 3.87 -1.31 5.40
C TYR A 75 3.04 -1.60 4.15
N GLN A 76 2.46 -0.56 3.51
CA GLN A 76 1.64 -0.73 2.33
C GLN A 76 2.45 -1.06 1.06
N ARG A 77 1.79 -1.72 0.12
CA ARG A 77 2.37 -2.05 -1.18
C ARG A 77 2.56 -0.79 -2.02
N ARG A 78 3.58 -0.80 -2.86
CA ARG A 78 3.71 0.20 -3.92
C ARG A 78 2.46 0.26 -4.79
N ILE A 79 2.04 1.48 -5.10
CA ILE A 79 0.89 1.71 -5.98
C ILE A 79 1.32 1.43 -7.42
N ARG A 80 0.88 0.29 -7.95
CA ARG A 80 1.15 -0.12 -9.34
C ARG A 80 0.02 0.36 -10.24
N LEU A 81 0.11 1.63 -10.67
CA LEU A 81 -0.95 2.30 -11.44
C LEU A 81 -1.38 1.52 -12.69
N THR A 82 -0.43 0.93 -13.42
CA THR A 82 -0.74 0.09 -14.60
C THR A 82 -1.68 -1.07 -14.25
N LYS A 83 -1.47 -1.73 -13.10
CA LYS A 83 -2.36 -2.82 -12.65
C LYS A 83 -3.77 -2.32 -12.31
N ILE A 84 -3.86 -1.13 -11.70
CA ILE A 84 -5.15 -0.50 -11.37
C ILE A 84 -5.91 -0.15 -12.65
N ILE A 85 -5.26 0.53 -13.60
CA ILE A 85 -5.85 0.92 -14.88
C ILE A 85 -6.29 -0.31 -15.67
N ASN A 86 -5.45 -1.33 -15.78
CA ASN A 86 -5.80 -2.56 -16.50
C ASN A 86 -7.00 -3.26 -15.86
N LYS A 87 -7.09 -3.27 -14.52
CA LYS A 87 -8.23 -3.85 -13.81
C LYS A 87 -9.52 -3.04 -14.07
N LEU A 88 -9.46 -1.70 -14.00
CA LEU A 88 -10.59 -0.83 -14.31
C LEU A 88 -11.07 -1.02 -15.76
N LYS A 89 -10.15 -1.15 -16.73
CA LYS A 89 -10.48 -1.42 -18.13
C LYS A 89 -11.16 -2.79 -18.30
N ALA A 90 -10.62 -3.84 -17.67
CA ALA A 90 -11.14 -5.19 -17.78
C ALA A 90 -12.56 -5.34 -17.21
N ILE A 91 -12.88 -4.58 -16.16
CA ILE A 91 -14.19 -4.63 -15.49
C ILE A 91 -15.18 -3.61 -16.09
N GLY A 92 -14.68 -2.67 -16.92
CA GLY A 92 -15.49 -1.54 -17.45
C GLY A 92 -15.84 -0.47 -16.43
N GLY A 93 -15.18 -0.48 -15.25
CA GLY A 93 -15.39 0.46 -14.16
C GLY A 93 -15.12 -0.18 -12.79
N PHE A 94 -15.61 0.45 -11.72
CA PHE A 94 -15.53 -0.08 -10.37
C PHE A 94 -16.92 -0.57 -9.92
N ASP A 95 -17.00 -1.86 -9.62
CA ASP A 95 -18.17 -2.47 -8.98
C ASP A 95 -17.86 -2.69 -7.51
N LYS A 96 -18.56 -1.96 -6.62
CA LYS A 96 -18.35 -2.04 -5.17
C LYS A 96 -18.82 -3.36 -4.57
N ASP A 97 -19.85 -3.98 -5.16
CA ASP A 97 -20.43 -5.21 -4.63
C ASP A 97 -19.50 -6.39 -4.88
N VAL A 98 -18.85 -6.42 -6.04
CA VAL A 98 -17.81 -7.40 -6.39
C VAL A 98 -16.49 -7.10 -5.65
N ALA A 99 -16.19 -5.84 -5.39
CA ALA A 99 -14.93 -5.44 -4.75
C ALA A 99 -14.86 -5.78 -3.26
N GLY A 100 -16.01 -5.89 -2.59
CA GLY A 100 -16.12 -6.10 -1.14
C GLY A 100 -15.65 -4.91 -0.29
N ALA A 101 -15.85 -5.02 1.02
CA ALA A 101 -15.41 -4.00 1.97
C ALA A 101 -13.88 -3.94 2.06
N ILE A 102 -13.35 -2.73 2.33
CA ILE A 102 -11.95 -2.54 2.73
C ILE A 102 -11.81 -2.74 4.23
N ASP A 103 -10.58 -2.91 4.72
CA ASP A 103 -10.31 -2.99 6.14
C ASP A 103 -9.56 -1.74 6.60
N ILE A 104 -10.12 -1.05 7.61
CA ILE A 104 -9.57 0.16 8.19
C ILE A 104 -9.38 0.03 9.70
N ALA A 105 -8.44 0.80 10.24
CA ALA A 105 -8.22 0.91 11.67
C ALA A 105 -8.34 2.36 12.14
N PHE A 106 -9.01 2.58 13.26
CA PHE A 106 -9.06 3.89 13.90
C PHE A 106 -7.98 3.99 14.97
N ARG A 107 -7.06 4.95 14.79
CA ARG A 107 -6.04 5.31 15.78
C ARG A 107 -6.56 6.46 16.63
N GLN A 108 -6.83 6.19 17.91
CA GLN A 108 -7.51 7.14 18.78
C GLN A 108 -6.66 8.39 19.07
N MET A 109 -5.33 8.24 19.18
CA MET A 109 -4.43 9.37 19.48
C MET A 109 -4.40 10.41 18.34
N SER A 110 -4.33 9.97 17.09
CA SER A 110 -4.37 10.87 15.94
C SER A 110 -5.78 11.20 15.46
N GLY A 111 -6.80 10.48 15.92
CA GLY A 111 -8.19 10.64 15.47
C GLY A 111 -8.40 10.27 14.01
N LYS A 112 -7.56 9.39 13.41
CA LYS A 112 -7.53 9.09 11.99
C LYS A 112 -7.88 7.64 11.70
N HIS A 113 -8.50 7.42 10.52
CA HIS A 113 -8.79 6.09 9.99
C HIS A 113 -7.72 5.68 8.98
N PHE A 114 -7.01 4.58 9.24
CA PHE A 114 -5.96 4.07 8.38
C PHE A 114 -6.41 2.83 7.62
N VAL A 115 -6.26 2.85 6.29
CA VAL A 115 -6.52 1.69 5.43
C VAL A 115 -5.35 0.72 5.57
N TRP A 116 -5.58 -0.45 6.15
CA TRP A 116 -4.56 -1.50 6.22
C TRP A 116 -4.77 -2.61 5.18
N ASP A 117 -6.01 -2.82 4.66
CA ASP A 117 -6.24 -3.58 3.43
C ASP A 117 -7.25 -2.88 2.52
N GLY A 118 -7.03 -2.98 1.21
CA GLY A 118 -7.93 -2.44 0.18
C GLY A 118 -7.52 -1.10 -0.40
N LEU A 119 -6.29 -0.63 -0.22
CA LEU A 119 -5.79 0.64 -0.81
C LEU A 119 -6.10 0.76 -2.30
N ARG A 120 -5.90 -0.31 -3.09
CA ARG A 120 -6.21 -0.28 -4.53
C ARG A 120 -7.70 -0.04 -4.79
N ARG A 121 -8.59 -0.59 -3.96
CA ARG A 121 -10.04 -0.38 -4.05
C ARG A 121 -10.40 1.06 -3.81
N CYS A 122 -9.82 1.70 -2.79
CA CYS A 122 -9.99 3.13 -2.52
C CYS A 122 -9.59 3.98 -3.74
N ILE A 123 -8.42 3.72 -4.32
CA ILE A 123 -7.94 4.44 -5.50
C ILE A 123 -8.88 4.24 -6.69
N MET A 124 -9.35 3.01 -6.92
CA MET A 124 -10.27 2.72 -8.02
C MET A 124 -11.60 3.45 -7.86
N VAL A 125 -12.17 3.49 -6.64
CA VAL A 125 -13.37 4.29 -6.33
C VAL A 125 -13.15 5.74 -6.68
N GLY A 126 -12.09 6.35 -6.17
CA GLY A 126 -11.77 7.75 -6.43
C GLY A 126 -11.53 8.04 -7.91
N MET A 127 -10.85 7.16 -8.64
CA MET A 127 -10.64 7.29 -10.10
C MET A 127 -11.94 7.21 -10.89
N CYS A 128 -12.92 6.46 -10.41
CA CYS A 128 -14.26 6.36 -11.01
C CYS A 128 -15.22 7.49 -10.58
N GLY A 129 -14.74 8.46 -9.80
CA GLY A 129 -15.54 9.60 -9.34
C GLY A 129 -16.36 9.32 -8.08
N GLY A 130 -16.19 8.16 -7.44
CA GLY A 130 -16.76 7.87 -6.13
C GLY A 130 -16.02 8.62 -5.03
N ASP A 131 -16.74 8.99 -3.99
CA ASP A 131 -16.24 9.73 -2.82
C ASP A 131 -16.29 8.90 -1.52
N ARG A 132 -16.96 7.73 -1.54
CA ARG A 132 -17.18 6.88 -0.37
C ARG A 132 -16.92 5.41 -0.70
N ILE A 133 -16.51 4.65 0.33
CA ILE A 133 -16.27 3.22 0.21
C ILE A 133 -16.76 2.49 1.48
N THR A 134 -17.26 1.27 1.31
CA THR A 134 -17.64 0.40 2.43
C THR A 134 -16.40 -0.16 3.11
N ALA A 135 -16.36 -0.11 4.44
CA ALA A 135 -15.23 -0.59 5.21
C ALA A 135 -15.65 -1.36 6.46
N SER A 136 -14.81 -2.33 6.83
CA SER A 136 -14.81 -2.96 8.15
C SER A 136 -13.87 -2.17 9.06
N LEU A 137 -14.39 -1.66 10.17
CA LEU A 137 -13.63 -0.83 11.10
C LEU A 137 -13.08 -1.65 12.27
N TYR A 138 -11.77 -1.57 12.48
CA TYR A 138 -11.10 -1.98 13.70
C TYR A 138 -10.72 -0.74 14.52
N THR A 139 -11.07 -0.71 15.81
CA THR A 139 -10.70 0.38 16.70
C THR A 139 -9.57 -0.08 17.63
N HIS A 140 -8.44 0.61 17.56
CA HIS A 140 -7.33 0.35 18.49
C HIS A 140 -7.70 0.78 19.92
N PRO A 141 -7.15 0.10 20.95
CA PRO A 141 -7.27 0.56 22.34
C PRO A 141 -6.80 2.02 22.52
N ALA A 142 -7.51 2.76 23.37
CA ALA A 142 -7.27 4.20 23.56
C ALA A 142 -5.89 4.55 24.14
N ASN A 143 -5.26 3.61 24.81
CA ASN A 143 -3.95 3.78 25.44
C ASN A 143 -2.77 3.48 24.52
N LEU A 144 -3.01 3.05 23.26
CA LEU A 144 -1.94 2.77 22.31
C LEU A 144 -1.53 4.04 21.55
N TYR A 145 -0.22 4.27 21.45
CA TYR A 145 0.35 5.30 20.60
C TYR A 145 0.27 4.88 19.12
N ASP A 146 0.30 5.86 18.24
CA ASP A 146 0.18 5.63 16.77
C ASP A 146 1.24 4.66 16.23
N ASP A 147 2.43 4.62 16.82
CA ASP A 147 3.49 3.68 16.42
C ASP A 147 3.13 2.22 16.75
N GLU A 148 2.54 1.98 17.91
CA GLU A 148 2.06 0.65 18.31
C GLU A 148 0.87 0.22 17.45
N CYS A 149 -0.03 1.14 17.14
CA CYS A 149 -1.14 0.91 16.20
C CYS A 149 -0.61 0.53 14.81
N ARG A 150 0.39 1.27 14.30
CA ARG A 150 1.06 1.00 13.03
C ARG A 150 1.67 -0.41 12.97
N LYS A 151 2.35 -0.83 14.03
CA LYS A 151 2.93 -2.19 14.14
C LYS A 151 1.84 -3.27 14.07
N ALA A 152 0.73 -3.07 14.76
CA ALA A 152 -0.40 -4.00 14.71
C ALA A 152 -1.03 -4.06 13.32
N GLU A 153 -1.25 -2.92 12.67
CA GLU A 153 -1.78 -2.83 11.31
C GLU A 153 -0.85 -3.48 10.28
N ALA A 154 0.47 -3.28 10.39
CA ALA A 154 1.46 -3.94 9.54
C ALA A 154 1.41 -5.47 9.69
N ARG A 155 1.19 -5.96 10.91
CA ARG A 155 0.99 -7.39 11.19
C ARG A 155 -0.32 -7.90 10.57
N PHE A 156 -1.42 -7.16 10.71
CA PHE A 156 -2.71 -7.52 10.08
C PHE A 156 -2.58 -7.57 8.57
N PHE A 157 -1.95 -6.55 7.98
CA PHE A 157 -1.66 -6.50 6.56
C PHE A 157 -0.88 -7.74 6.08
N LYS A 158 0.18 -8.15 6.80
CA LYS A 158 0.94 -9.36 6.48
C LYS A 158 0.04 -10.59 6.53
N ILE A 159 -0.70 -10.79 7.63
CA ILE A 159 -1.56 -11.98 7.82
C ILE A 159 -2.61 -12.05 6.71
N ARG A 160 -3.32 -10.94 6.44
CA ARG A 160 -4.38 -10.90 5.43
C ARG A 160 -3.89 -11.19 4.02
N ASN A 161 -2.62 -10.87 3.75
CA ASN A 161 -2.03 -11.03 2.42
C ASN A 161 -1.09 -12.25 2.31
N ALA A 162 -0.86 -12.99 3.41
CA ALA A 162 0.03 -14.15 3.41
C ALA A 162 -0.43 -15.26 2.47
N ASP A 163 -1.75 -15.46 2.34
CA ASP A 163 -2.35 -16.47 1.46
C ASP A 163 -2.60 -15.97 0.03
N SER A 164 -2.29 -14.69 -0.24
CA SER A 164 -2.47 -14.13 -1.57
C SER A 164 -1.18 -14.28 -2.37
N GLU A 165 -1.19 -15.08 -3.44
CA GLU A 165 -0.10 -15.26 -4.41
C GLU A 165 0.43 -13.95 -5.03
N THR A 166 -0.08 -12.80 -4.59
CA THR A 166 0.16 -11.49 -5.18
C THR A 166 1.18 -10.62 -4.44
N MET A 167 1.64 -10.99 -3.23
CA MET A 167 2.72 -10.25 -2.55
C MET A 167 4.08 -10.69 -3.06
N SER A 168 4.93 -9.73 -3.43
CA SER A 168 6.33 -10.00 -3.67
C SER A 168 7.05 -10.25 -2.35
N PHE A 169 8.21 -10.92 -2.42
CA PHE A 169 9.02 -11.18 -1.23
C PHE A 169 9.49 -9.87 -0.58
N GLU A 170 9.77 -8.85 -1.39
CA GLU A 170 10.17 -7.52 -0.96
C GLU A 170 9.03 -6.81 -0.20
N GLU A 171 7.79 -6.93 -0.66
CA GLU A 171 6.61 -6.40 0.04
C GLU A 171 6.39 -7.09 1.39
N ILE A 172 6.61 -8.40 1.45
CA ILE A 172 6.56 -9.18 2.71
C ILE A 172 7.66 -8.71 3.67
N PHE A 173 8.90 -8.57 3.18
CA PHE A 173 10.04 -8.13 4.00
C PHE A 173 9.79 -6.73 4.57
N LYS A 174 9.35 -5.79 3.74
CA LYS A 174 8.97 -4.44 4.18
C LYS A 174 7.93 -4.46 5.30
N SER A 175 6.90 -5.30 5.18
CA SER A 175 5.89 -5.47 6.21
C SER A 175 6.49 -6.04 7.51
N ARG A 176 7.38 -7.04 7.42
CA ARG A 176 8.10 -7.63 8.58
C ARG A 176 8.95 -6.58 9.31
N VAL A 177 9.63 -5.73 8.57
CA VAL A 177 10.38 -4.60 9.13
C VAL A 177 9.45 -3.62 9.85
N SER A 178 8.29 -3.32 9.25
CA SER A 178 7.34 -2.34 9.80
C SER A 178 6.69 -2.76 11.11
N TYR A 179 6.53 -4.06 11.38
CA TYR A 179 6.08 -4.53 12.69
C TYR A 179 7.24 -4.99 13.60
N GLU A 180 8.48 -4.63 13.23
CA GLU A 180 9.70 -4.85 14.01
C GLU A 180 9.99 -6.32 14.31
N GLU A 181 9.79 -7.20 13.34
CA GLU A 181 10.25 -8.59 13.47
C GLU A 181 11.78 -8.62 13.62
N SER A 182 12.29 -9.20 14.70
CA SER A 182 13.70 -9.14 15.09
C SER A 182 14.66 -9.62 13.99
N ILE A 183 14.29 -10.69 13.29
CA ILE A 183 15.10 -11.22 12.18
C ILE A 183 15.11 -10.20 11.01
N ALA A 184 13.96 -9.65 10.65
CA ALA A 184 13.89 -8.68 9.55
C ALA A 184 14.63 -7.37 9.86
N ILE A 185 14.62 -6.94 11.12
CA ILE A 185 15.41 -5.77 11.57
C ILE A 185 16.91 -6.05 11.48
N ALA A 186 17.37 -7.21 11.92
CA ALA A 186 18.78 -7.60 11.82
C ALA A 186 19.23 -7.71 10.36
N GLN A 187 18.39 -8.31 9.50
CA GLN A 187 18.62 -8.39 8.06
C GLN A 187 18.73 -7.00 7.42
N LEU A 188 17.79 -6.09 7.77
CA LEU A 188 17.81 -4.71 7.25
C LEU A 188 19.08 -3.96 7.68
N LYS A 189 19.52 -4.13 8.92
CA LYS A 189 20.78 -3.52 9.42
C LYS A 189 21.95 -3.97 8.56
N LEU A 190 22.10 -5.27 8.34
CA LEU A 190 23.16 -5.82 7.51
C LEU A 190 23.11 -5.30 6.06
N LEU A 191 21.91 -5.26 5.46
CA LEU A 191 21.75 -4.72 4.11
C LEU A 191 22.16 -3.24 4.02
N LYS A 192 21.83 -2.42 5.02
CA LYS A 192 22.25 -1.02 5.09
C LYS A 192 23.77 -0.88 5.22
N GLU A 193 24.41 -1.70 6.05
CA GLU A 193 25.87 -1.73 6.19
C GLU A 193 26.56 -2.11 4.87
N CYS A 194 25.93 -2.98 4.07
CA CYS A 194 26.38 -3.33 2.73
C CYS A 194 26.01 -2.29 1.64
N GLY A 195 25.37 -1.19 1.98
CA GLY A 195 24.92 -0.17 1.00
C GLY A 195 23.82 -0.65 0.06
N LEU A 196 23.01 -1.63 0.49
CA LEU A 196 21.93 -2.21 -0.32
C LEU A 196 20.56 -1.64 0.07
N ASP A 197 19.67 -1.47 -0.91
CA ASP A 197 18.29 -1.07 -0.73
C ASP A 197 17.31 -2.20 -1.03
N VAL A 198 16.22 -2.22 -0.27
CA VAL A 198 15.07 -3.08 -0.52
C VAL A 198 13.81 -2.22 -0.48
N GLU A 199 13.15 -2.06 -1.61
CA GLU A 199 11.89 -1.31 -1.72
C GLU A 199 11.92 0.08 -1.08
N GLY A 200 13.09 0.75 -1.08
CA GLY A 200 13.29 2.08 -0.55
C GLY A 200 13.45 2.16 0.98
N LEU A 201 13.73 1.05 1.67
CA LEU A 201 14.08 1.06 3.10
C LEU A 201 15.47 1.65 3.37
N ASN A 202 16.30 1.75 2.33
CA ASN A 202 17.59 2.45 2.32
C ASN A 202 17.76 3.22 0.99
N PRO A 203 17.13 4.39 0.81
CA PRO A 203 17.11 5.12 -0.47
C PRO A 203 18.46 5.50 -1.03
N GLN A 204 19.51 5.49 -0.19
CA GLN A 204 20.91 5.77 -0.58
C GLN A 204 21.63 4.52 -1.11
N GLY A 205 21.04 3.35 -0.94
CA GLY A 205 21.63 2.08 -1.31
C GLY A 205 21.32 1.65 -2.74
N THR A 206 22.14 0.70 -3.22
CA THR A 206 21.87 0.03 -4.50
C THR A 206 20.75 -0.99 -4.33
N GLN A 207 19.76 -1.01 -5.23
CA GLN A 207 18.63 -1.93 -5.16
C GLN A 207 19.08 -3.39 -5.16
N LEU A 208 18.69 -4.15 -4.17
CA LEU A 208 18.96 -5.58 -4.07
C LEU A 208 18.02 -6.38 -4.99
N GLY A 209 18.61 -7.07 -5.97
CA GLY A 209 17.89 -7.95 -6.90
C GLY A 209 17.93 -9.42 -6.48
N GLY A 210 17.47 -9.79 -5.33
CA GLY A 210 17.56 -11.21 -4.89
C GLY A 210 17.34 -11.38 -3.39
N LEU A 211 16.46 -10.57 -2.84
CA LEU A 211 16.16 -10.55 -1.41
C LEU A 211 15.74 -11.94 -0.88
N ARG A 212 15.01 -12.72 -1.66
CA ARG A 212 14.62 -14.08 -1.26
C ARG A 212 15.82 -14.98 -1.04
N ALA A 213 16.78 -14.94 -1.96
CA ALA A 213 18.01 -15.70 -1.82
C ALA A 213 18.84 -15.23 -0.60
N PHE A 214 18.88 -13.92 -0.36
CA PHE A 214 19.49 -13.36 0.84
C PHE A 214 18.82 -13.87 2.11
N ASP A 215 17.48 -13.83 2.20
CA ASP A 215 16.73 -14.32 3.36
C ASP A 215 16.99 -15.83 3.62
N GLU A 216 16.99 -16.64 2.55
CA GLU A 216 17.28 -18.06 2.62
C GLU A 216 18.71 -18.36 3.12
N ILE A 217 19.69 -17.55 2.70
CA ILE A 217 21.08 -17.66 3.16
C ILE A 217 21.19 -17.22 4.62
N TYR A 218 20.64 -16.03 4.94
CA TYR A 218 20.69 -15.46 6.27
C TYR A 218 20.14 -16.42 7.34
N ASN A 219 19.00 -17.05 7.06
CA ASN A 219 18.37 -18.01 7.97
C ASN A 219 19.13 -19.34 8.13
N LYS A 220 20.10 -19.60 7.26
CA LYS A 220 20.99 -20.79 7.36
C LYS A 220 22.30 -20.52 8.09
N ILE A 221 22.66 -19.26 8.31
CA ILE A 221 23.88 -18.90 9.04
C ILE A 221 23.63 -19.10 10.53
N PRO A 222 24.48 -19.87 11.23
CA PRO A 222 24.37 -20.02 12.68
C PRO A 222 24.43 -18.66 13.39
N SER A 223 23.58 -18.46 14.39
CA SER A 223 23.46 -17.18 15.12
C SER A 223 24.77 -16.67 15.70
N GLU A 224 25.66 -17.58 16.09
CA GLU A 224 27.02 -17.31 16.64
C GLU A 224 27.94 -16.62 15.61
N THR A 225 27.76 -16.90 14.31
CA THR A 225 28.57 -16.30 13.25
C THR A 225 28.15 -14.84 12.98
N ILE A 226 26.88 -14.52 13.15
CA ILE A 226 26.32 -13.17 12.94
C ILE A 226 26.79 -12.21 14.04
N ILE A 227 26.86 -12.67 15.28
CA ILE A 227 27.29 -11.87 16.44
C ILE A 227 28.76 -11.43 16.29
N ASN A 228 29.63 -12.32 15.80
CA ASN A 228 31.03 -12.02 15.63
C ASN A 228 31.36 -11.04 14.50
N ALA A 229 30.53 -10.98 13.47
CA ALA A 229 30.69 -10.01 12.37
C ALA A 229 30.26 -8.59 12.74
N SER A 230 29.44 -8.42 13.78
CA SER A 230 28.97 -7.10 14.24
C SER A 230 29.87 -6.48 15.33
N SER A 231 30.94 -7.16 15.73
CA SER A 231 31.83 -6.77 16.84
C SER A 231 33.23 -6.34 16.38
N ASN A 232 33.48 -6.32 15.08
CA ASN A 232 34.67 -5.79 14.42
C ASN A 232 34.30 -4.57 13.55
#